data_311be3980e25a137d2910ed5f4702f8f
#
_entry.id   311be3980e25a137d2910ed5f4702f8f
#
_cell.length_a   1.000
_cell.length_b   1.000
_cell.length_c   1.000
_cell.angle_alpha   90.00
_cell.angle_beta   90.00
_cell.angle_gamma   90.00
#
_symmetry.space_group_name_H-M   'P 1'
#
loop_
_entity.id
_entity.type
_entity.pdbx_description
1 polymer ?
#
loop_
_entity_poly.entity_id
_entity_poly.type
_entity_poly.pdbx_seq_one_letter_code
_entity_poly.pdbx_strand_id
1 'polypeptide(L)'
;ESSAASDVYKRQGKTVAVIGSGPAGLASADQLNRAGHSVTVYERADRVGGLLMYGIPNMKLDKHVVDRRVRLMADEGVKFVTSTEVGRDIDATALRAQNDAVVFATGATWPRDLKIPGREADGVHFAMEFLSSTTKSLLDTQLAEGTYLNARGKNVIVIGGGDTGNDCIGTAVRHGAKSVVNFEPVSYTHLRAHETL
;
A
#
# COMPACT_ATOMS: atom_id res chain seq x y z
N GLU A 1 -34.09 13.41 0.25
CA GLU A 1 -33.17 14.42 -0.30
C GLU A 1 -31.86 14.36 0.43
N SER A 2 -30.81 14.07 -0.33
CA SER A 2 -29.50 13.74 0.20
C SER A 2 -28.82 14.93 0.86
N SER A 3 -28.47 14.81 2.14
CA SER A 3 -27.72 15.81 2.90
C SER A 3 -26.34 16.13 2.29
N ALA A 4 -25.83 15.27 1.42
CA ALA A 4 -24.56 15.47 0.72
C ALA A 4 -24.54 16.71 -0.20
N ALA A 5 -25.66 17.07 -0.79
CA ALA A 5 -25.75 18.25 -1.67
C ALA A 5 -25.64 19.57 -0.91
N SER A 6 -26.06 19.61 0.37
CA SER A 6 -26.00 20.84 1.19
C SER A 6 -24.58 21.14 1.73
N ASP A 7 -23.75 20.12 1.88
CA ASP A 7 -22.41 20.27 2.45
C ASP A 7 -21.38 20.76 1.43
N VAL A 8 -21.59 20.55 0.14
CA VAL A 8 -20.73 21.08 -0.94
C VAL A 8 -20.70 22.63 -0.95
N TYR A 9 -21.77 23.28 -0.50
CA TYR A 9 -21.84 24.74 -0.44
C TYR A 9 -21.12 25.38 0.76
N LYS A 10 -20.65 24.61 1.74
CA LYS A 10 -19.99 25.11 2.95
C LYS A 10 -18.49 24.89 2.99
N ARG A 11 -17.84 24.72 1.84
CA ARG A 11 -16.37 24.61 1.82
C ARG A 11 -15.75 25.90 2.34
N GLN A 12 -15.10 25.83 3.49
CA GLN A 12 -14.54 26.97 4.21
C GLN A 12 -13.22 27.51 3.61
N GLY A 13 -12.93 27.14 2.37
CA GLY A 13 -11.86 27.75 1.59
C GLY A 13 -10.42 27.37 1.98
N LYS A 14 -10.19 26.44 2.91
CA LYS A 14 -8.86 25.97 3.25
C LYS A 14 -8.37 24.92 2.25
N THR A 15 -7.13 25.04 1.82
CA THR A 15 -6.46 24.11 0.92
C THR A 15 -5.51 23.20 1.70
N VAL A 16 -5.60 21.89 1.50
CA VAL A 16 -4.77 20.92 2.20
C VAL A 16 -4.12 19.95 1.20
N ALA A 17 -2.80 19.84 1.24
CA ALA A 17 -2.05 18.82 0.53
C ALA A 17 -1.83 17.61 1.45
N VAL A 18 -2.16 16.41 0.99
CA VAL A 18 -1.88 15.15 1.67
C VAL A 18 -0.82 14.40 0.85
N ILE A 19 0.31 14.08 1.46
CA ILE A 19 1.43 13.41 0.80
C ILE A 19 1.39 11.93 1.17
N GLY A 20 1.07 11.10 0.18
CA GLY A 20 0.84 9.66 0.31
C GLY A 20 -0.63 9.30 0.36
N SER A 21 -1.00 8.28 -0.40
CA SER A 21 -2.38 7.79 -0.55
C SER A 21 -2.62 6.45 0.14
N GLY A 22 -1.76 6.05 1.07
CA GLY A 22 -1.98 4.89 1.91
C GLY A 22 -3.18 5.05 2.85
N PRO A 23 -3.47 4.07 3.72
CA PRO A 23 -4.63 4.11 4.63
C PRO A 23 -4.74 5.41 5.42
N ALA A 24 -3.62 5.91 5.96
CA ALA A 24 -3.57 7.15 6.73
C ALA A 24 -3.89 8.39 5.87
N GLY A 25 -3.32 8.43 4.64
CA GLY A 25 -3.57 9.53 3.70
C GLY A 25 -5.02 9.57 3.24
N LEU A 26 -5.59 8.43 2.88
CA LEU A 26 -7.00 8.34 2.48
C LEU A 26 -7.96 8.71 3.62
N ALA A 27 -7.69 8.22 4.84
CA ALA A 27 -8.49 8.58 6.01
C ALA A 27 -8.43 10.08 6.31
N SER A 28 -7.23 10.67 6.27
CA SER A 28 -7.06 12.12 6.47
C SER A 28 -7.78 12.93 5.40
N ALA A 29 -7.64 12.53 4.13
CA ALA A 29 -8.27 13.22 3.01
C ALA A 29 -9.80 13.17 3.10
N ASP A 30 -10.37 12.02 3.45
CA ASP A 30 -11.82 11.85 3.65
C ASP A 30 -12.34 12.80 4.74
N GLN A 31 -11.70 12.79 5.92
CA GLN A 31 -12.13 13.62 7.04
C GLN A 31 -11.99 15.12 6.75
N LEU A 32 -10.88 15.54 6.15
CA LEU A 32 -10.64 16.94 5.79
C LEU A 32 -11.63 17.41 4.72
N ASN A 33 -11.92 16.58 3.72
CA ASN A 33 -12.91 16.90 2.68
C ASN A 33 -14.32 17.03 3.28
N ARG A 34 -14.72 16.13 4.19
CA ARG A 34 -16.00 16.22 4.92
C ARG A 34 -16.09 17.45 5.81
N ALA A 35 -14.96 17.90 6.37
CA ALA A 35 -14.89 19.15 7.12
C ALA A 35 -15.00 20.42 6.23
N GLY A 36 -15.13 20.26 4.92
CA GLY A 36 -15.32 21.35 3.96
C GLY A 36 -14.02 21.94 3.41
N HIS A 37 -12.88 21.25 3.54
CA HIS A 37 -11.61 21.70 2.98
C HIS A 37 -11.42 21.20 1.54
N SER A 38 -10.64 21.94 0.76
CA SER A 38 -10.19 21.49 -0.57
C SER A 38 -8.95 20.63 -0.41
N VAL A 39 -9.05 19.33 -0.72
CA VAL A 39 -7.97 18.38 -0.47
C VAL A 39 -7.38 17.85 -1.78
N THR A 40 -6.05 17.87 -1.87
CA THR A 40 -5.29 17.21 -2.94
C THR A 40 -4.36 16.18 -2.34
N VAL A 41 -4.47 14.94 -2.79
CA VAL A 41 -3.61 13.81 -2.38
C VAL A 41 -2.57 13.57 -3.46
N TYR A 42 -1.30 13.60 -3.10
CA TYR A 42 -0.16 13.30 -3.98
C TYR A 42 0.35 11.89 -3.70
N GLU A 43 0.45 11.08 -4.75
CA GLU A 43 0.91 9.70 -4.67
C GLU A 43 2.03 9.45 -5.67
N ARG A 44 3.17 8.93 -5.21
CA ARG A 44 4.31 8.63 -6.07
C ARG A 44 4.07 7.43 -7.00
N ALA A 45 3.22 6.49 -6.58
CA ALA A 45 2.85 5.35 -7.41
C ALA A 45 1.84 5.75 -8.50
N ASP A 46 1.68 4.91 -9.49
CA ASP A 46 0.73 5.06 -10.59
C ASP A 46 -0.74 4.84 -10.16
N ARG A 47 -0.96 4.24 -8.99
CA ARG A 47 -2.30 3.99 -8.41
C ARG A 47 -2.36 4.43 -6.96
N VAL A 48 -3.52 4.94 -6.59
CA VAL A 48 -3.86 5.35 -5.22
C VAL A 48 -4.07 4.12 -4.33
N GLY A 49 -3.69 4.21 -3.06
CA GLY A 49 -3.97 3.19 -2.06
C GLY A 49 -2.75 2.72 -1.25
N GLY A 50 -1.52 3.02 -1.71
CA GLY A 50 -0.30 2.60 -1.02
C GLY A 50 -0.28 1.08 -0.80
N LEU A 51 -0.14 0.64 0.45
CA LEU A 51 -0.14 -0.80 0.78
C LEU A 51 -1.48 -1.49 0.52
N LEU A 52 -2.60 -0.79 0.54
CA LEU A 52 -3.91 -1.36 0.15
C LEU A 52 -3.91 -1.78 -1.32
N MET A 53 -3.21 -1.02 -2.18
CA MET A 53 -3.10 -1.31 -3.60
C MET A 53 -2.03 -2.36 -3.88
N TYR A 54 -0.78 -2.14 -3.44
CA TYR A 54 0.35 -2.95 -3.85
C TYR A 54 0.94 -3.87 -2.77
N GLY A 55 0.61 -3.65 -1.48
CA GLY A 55 1.15 -4.45 -0.37
C GLY A 55 0.30 -5.66 -0.03
N ILE A 56 -1.00 -5.47 0.10
CA ILE A 56 -1.94 -6.54 0.45
C ILE A 56 -2.33 -7.29 -0.83
N PRO A 57 -2.15 -8.61 -0.92
CA PRO A 57 -2.51 -9.36 -2.13
C PRO A 57 -4.03 -9.41 -2.35
N ASN A 58 -4.45 -9.59 -3.62
CA ASN A 58 -5.87 -9.62 -4.02
C ASN A 58 -6.69 -10.69 -3.29
N MET A 59 -6.07 -11.78 -2.85
CA MET A 59 -6.75 -12.82 -2.08
C MET A 59 -7.28 -12.34 -0.72
N LYS A 60 -6.69 -11.26 -0.16
CA LYS A 60 -7.15 -10.65 1.10
C LYS A 60 -7.95 -9.37 0.86
N LEU A 61 -7.58 -8.60 -0.15
CA LEU A 61 -8.24 -7.33 -0.47
C LEU A 61 -8.34 -7.16 -1.98
N ASP A 62 -9.54 -7.35 -2.50
CA ASP A 62 -9.85 -7.08 -3.89
C ASP A 62 -9.66 -5.59 -4.21
N LYS A 63 -8.93 -5.28 -5.28
CA LYS A 63 -8.60 -3.90 -5.66
C LYS A 63 -9.82 -3.09 -6.07
N HIS A 64 -10.91 -3.75 -6.51
CA HIS A 64 -12.18 -3.08 -6.75
C HIS A 64 -12.74 -2.36 -5.51
N VAL A 65 -12.47 -2.88 -4.31
CA VAL A 65 -12.87 -2.22 -3.05
C VAL A 65 -12.10 -0.91 -2.87
N VAL A 66 -10.79 -0.93 -3.15
CA VAL A 66 -9.93 0.27 -3.07
C VAL A 66 -10.36 1.28 -4.13
N ASP A 67 -10.51 0.85 -5.39
CA ASP A 67 -10.93 1.70 -6.50
C ASP A 67 -12.30 2.34 -6.26
N ARG A 68 -13.26 1.56 -5.75
CA ARG A 68 -14.59 2.09 -5.39
C ARG A 68 -14.48 3.20 -4.34
N ARG A 69 -13.66 3.00 -3.31
CA ARG A 69 -13.47 4.00 -2.26
C ARG A 69 -12.82 5.27 -2.80
N VAL A 70 -11.78 5.13 -3.62
CA VAL A 70 -11.08 6.26 -4.25
C VAL A 70 -12.04 7.05 -5.16
N ARG A 71 -12.86 6.36 -5.96
CA ARG A 71 -13.88 7.02 -6.82
C ARG A 71 -14.86 7.81 -6.00
N LEU A 72 -15.43 7.24 -4.93
CA LEU A 72 -16.35 7.95 -4.05
C LEU A 72 -15.72 9.23 -3.48
N MET A 73 -14.47 9.15 -3.01
CA MET A 73 -13.76 10.33 -2.50
C MET A 73 -13.50 11.37 -3.60
N ALA A 74 -13.21 10.92 -4.82
CA ALA A 74 -13.03 11.82 -5.96
C ALA A 74 -14.35 12.51 -6.35
N ASP A 75 -15.46 11.77 -6.37
CA ASP A 75 -16.81 12.30 -6.63
C ASP A 75 -17.23 13.31 -5.55
N GLU A 76 -16.80 13.11 -4.30
CA GLU A 76 -16.98 14.02 -3.19
C GLU A 76 -16.03 15.24 -3.24
N GLY A 77 -15.09 15.28 -4.19
CA GLY A 77 -14.24 16.42 -4.51
C GLY A 77 -12.79 16.35 -4.02
N VAL A 78 -12.33 15.21 -3.52
CA VAL A 78 -10.89 14.97 -3.28
C VAL A 78 -10.16 14.85 -4.61
N LYS A 79 -9.07 15.59 -4.78
CA LYS A 79 -8.21 15.49 -5.96
C LYS A 79 -7.08 14.50 -5.69
N PHE A 80 -6.83 13.60 -6.65
CA PHE A 80 -5.72 12.66 -6.61
C PHE A 80 -4.72 12.97 -7.74
N VAL A 81 -3.44 13.06 -7.39
CA VAL A 81 -2.33 13.27 -8.33
C VAL A 81 -1.36 12.10 -8.14
N THR A 82 -1.42 11.15 -9.07
CA THR A 82 -0.58 9.95 -9.07
C THR A 82 0.72 10.17 -9.85
N SER A 83 1.65 9.20 -9.77
CA SER A 83 2.97 9.27 -10.43
C SER A 83 3.72 10.56 -10.09
N THR A 84 3.55 11.06 -8.87
CA THR A 84 4.09 12.34 -8.44
C THR A 84 4.73 12.21 -7.06
N GLU A 85 6.04 12.27 -7.00
CA GLU A 85 6.81 12.21 -5.75
C GLU A 85 7.16 13.62 -5.28
N VAL A 86 6.61 14.00 -4.12
CA VAL A 86 6.92 15.29 -3.49
C VAL A 86 8.35 15.27 -2.97
N GLY A 87 9.12 16.29 -3.32
CA GLY A 87 10.56 16.38 -3.06
C GLY A 87 11.42 15.99 -4.26
N ARG A 88 10.83 15.35 -5.29
CA ARG A 88 11.49 15.05 -6.55
C ARG A 88 10.78 15.71 -7.75
N ASP A 89 9.49 15.45 -7.91
CA ASP A 89 8.70 15.93 -9.07
C ASP A 89 8.01 17.27 -8.74
N ILE A 90 7.72 17.50 -7.46
CA ILE A 90 7.19 18.75 -6.93
C ILE A 90 8.07 19.19 -5.76
N ASP A 91 8.48 20.46 -5.77
CA ASP A 91 9.20 21.05 -4.66
C ASP A 91 8.33 21.13 -3.40
N ALA A 92 8.82 20.56 -2.29
CA ALA A 92 8.07 20.48 -1.05
C ALA A 92 7.83 21.87 -0.40
N THR A 93 8.76 22.82 -0.60
CA THR A 93 8.64 24.19 -0.09
C THR A 93 7.58 24.95 -0.86
N ALA A 94 7.56 24.82 -2.18
CA ALA A 94 6.54 25.40 -3.03
C ALA A 94 5.14 24.82 -2.70
N LEU A 95 5.04 23.49 -2.52
CA LEU A 95 3.80 22.83 -2.12
C LEU A 95 3.29 23.38 -0.77
N ARG A 96 4.20 23.54 0.20
CA ARG A 96 3.88 24.11 1.51
C ARG A 96 3.39 25.56 1.42
N ALA A 97 3.97 26.36 0.53
CA ALA A 97 3.58 27.75 0.34
C ALA A 97 2.21 27.93 -0.36
N GLN A 98 1.81 26.95 -1.18
CA GLN A 98 0.57 26.97 -1.95
C GLN A 98 -0.65 26.39 -1.19
N ASN A 99 -0.44 25.85 0.00
CA ASN A 99 -1.48 25.20 0.79
C ASN A 99 -1.53 25.77 2.21
N ASP A 100 -2.73 25.87 2.79
CA ASP A 100 -2.92 26.26 4.19
C ASP A 100 -2.30 25.22 5.16
N ALA A 101 -2.34 23.94 4.77
CA ALA A 101 -1.74 22.86 5.55
C ALA A 101 -1.20 21.74 4.66
N VAL A 102 -0.22 20.99 5.17
CA VAL A 102 0.34 19.80 4.55
C VAL A 102 0.32 18.64 5.56
N VAL A 103 -0.23 17.50 5.14
CA VAL A 103 -0.27 16.27 5.92
C VAL A 103 0.68 15.26 5.32
N PHE A 104 1.65 14.79 6.10
CA PHE A 104 2.57 13.72 5.70
C PHE A 104 1.99 12.36 6.11
N ALA A 105 1.66 11.53 5.12
CA ALA A 105 1.12 10.18 5.29
C ALA A 105 1.90 9.16 4.44
N THR A 106 3.23 9.32 4.41
CA THR A 106 4.15 8.63 3.49
C THR A 106 4.40 7.16 3.83
N GLY A 107 3.99 6.72 5.02
CA GLY A 107 4.26 5.36 5.51
C GLY A 107 5.74 5.10 5.81
N ALA A 108 6.07 3.85 6.11
CA ALA A 108 7.44 3.40 6.31
C ALA A 108 7.90 2.61 5.07
N THR A 109 8.96 3.09 4.42
CA THR A 109 9.47 2.51 3.16
C THR A 109 10.83 1.82 3.31
N TRP A 110 11.48 1.98 4.47
CA TRP A 110 12.72 1.29 4.78
C TRP A 110 12.41 -0.04 5.47
N PRO A 111 12.71 -1.19 4.81
CA PRO A 111 12.50 -2.49 5.41
C PRO A 111 13.49 -2.73 6.56
N ARG A 112 13.04 -3.46 7.57
CA ARG A 112 13.98 -4.05 8.54
C ARG A 112 14.71 -5.18 7.84
N ASP A 113 16.03 -5.19 7.94
CA ASP A 113 16.87 -6.19 7.29
C ASP A 113 17.59 -7.07 8.31
N LEU A 114 17.88 -8.31 7.90
CA LEU A 114 18.67 -9.26 8.67
C LEU A 114 20.15 -9.10 8.30
N LYS A 115 20.97 -8.68 9.26
CA LYS A 115 22.41 -8.56 9.08
C LYS A 115 23.10 -9.92 9.36
N ILE A 116 22.98 -10.84 8.42
CA ILE A 116 23.53 -12.20 8.51
C ILE A 116 24.32 -12.52 7.24
N PRO A 117 25.33 -13.42 7.31
CA PRO A 117 26.01 -13.91 6.11
C PRO A 117 25.02 -14.50 5.10
N GLY A 118 25.23 -14.20 3.82
CA GLY A 118 24.35 -14.68 2.74
C GLY A 118 23.13 -13.82 2.46
N ARG A 119 22.96 -12.69 3.17
CA ARG A 119 21.84 -11.76 2.90
C ARG A 119 21.84 -11.22 1.47
N GLU A 120 23.01 -11.05 0.90
CA GLU A 120 23.27 -10.57 -0.45
C GLU A 120 23.15 -11.64 -1.54
N ALA A 121 22.83 -12.88 -1.18
CA ALA A 121 22.69 -13.98 -2.15
C ALA A 121 21.49 -13.75 -3.09
N ASP A 122 21.63 -14.24 -4.33
CA ASP A 122 20.57 -14.22 -5.32
C ASP A 122 19.31 -14.94 -4.81
N GLY A 123 18.15 -14.35 -5.04
CA GLY A 123 16.86 -14.90 -4.62
C GLY A 123 16.46 -14.53 -3.19
N VAL A 124 17.24 -13.70 -2.49
CA VAL A 124 16.88 -13.15 -1.18
C VAL A 124 16.23 -11.78 -1.36
N HIS A 125 14.92 -11.71 -1.19
CA HIS A 125 14.09 -10.54 -1.47
C HIS A 125 13.37 -10.04 -0.23
N PHE A 126 13.07 -8.75 -0.20
CA PHE A 126 12.13 -8.22 0.78
C PHE A 126 10.69 -8.62 0.43
N ALA A 127 9.88 -8.88 1.47
CA ALA A 127 8.48 -9.24 1.32
C ALA A 127 7.70 -8.24 0.45
N MET A 128 7.92 -6.93 0.67
CA MET A 128 7.22 -5.89 -0.09
C MET A 128 7.63 -5.86 -1.57
N GLU A 129 8.87 -6.18 -1.90
CA GLU A 129 9.31 -6.31 -3.29
C GLU A 129 8.57 -7.46 -3.99
N PHE A 130 8.48 -8.62 -3.33
CA PHE A 130 7.75 -9.78 -3.84
C PHE A 130 6.25 -9.51 -4.01
N LEU A 131 5.60 -8.97 -2.98
CA LEU A 131 4.15 -8.70 -3.00
C LEU A 131 3.78 -7.60 -3.99
N SER A 132 4.55 -6.49 -4.00
CA SER A 132 4.25 -5.35 -4.86
C SER A 132 4.48 -5.68 -6.34
N SER A 133 5.57 -6.39 -6.69
CA SER A 133 5.81 -6.81 -8.06
C SER A 133 4.72 -7.75 -8.56
N THR A 134 4.29 -8.69 -7.72
CA THR A 134 3.20 -9.61 -8.04
C THR A 134 1.89 -8.87 -8.29
N THR A 135 1.48 -7.99 -7.36
CA THR A 135 0.21 -7.28 -7.51
C THR A 135 0.24 -6.33 -8.70
N LYS A 136 1.36 -5.61 -8.90
CA LYS A 136 1.51 -4.73 -10.05
C LYS A 136 1.43 -5.50 -11.36
N SER A 137 2.14 -6.61 -11.49
CA SER A 137 2.09 -7.47 -12.67
C SER A 137 0.69 -8.04 -12.91
N LEU A 138 -0.01 -8.45 -11.84
CA LEU A 138 -1.39 -8.92 -11.96
C LEU A 138 -2.31 -7.86 -12.56
N LEU A 139 -2.18 -6.62 -12.11
CA LEU A 139 -3.04 -5.51 -12.55
C LEU A 139 -2.68 -4.98 -13.94
N ASP A 140 -1.39 -5.00 -14.31
CA ASP A 140 -0.91 -4.43 -15.56
C ASP A 140 -0.89 -5.45 -16.72
N THR A 141 -0.53 -6.71 -16.42
CA THR A 141 -0.18 -7.71 -17.43
C THR A 141 -0.82 -9.08 -17.20
N GLN A 142 -1.67 -9.23 -16.17
CA GLN A 142 -2.23 -10.53 -15.77
C GLN A 142 -1.16 -11.59 -15.48
N LEU A 143 -0.09 -11.18 -14.81
CA LEU A 143 1.07 -12.01 -14.45
C LEU A 143 1.87 -12.51 -15.66
N ALA A 144 2.09 -11.67 -16.66
CA ALA A 144 2.98 -12.00 -17.75
C ALA A 144 4.37 -12.38 -17.26
N GLU A 145 4.98 -13.39 -17.87
CA GLU A 145 6.30 -13.89 -17.49
C GLU A 145 7.37 -12.78 -17.55
N GLY A 146 8.27 -12.78 -16.57
CA GLY A 146 9.33 -11.77 -16.45
C GLY A 146 8.92 -10.42 -15.86
N THR A 147 7.63 -10.19 -15.56
CA THR A 147 7.15 -8.91 -15.01
C THR A 147 7.09 -8.86 -13.49
N TYR A 148 7.37 -9.98 -12.80
CA TYR A 148 7.31 -10.09 -11.34
C TYR A 148 8.28 -11.16 -10.80
N LEU A 149 8.52 -11.12 -9.50
CA LEU A 149 9.29 -12.16 -8.80
C LEU A 149 8.46 -13.45 -8.74
N ASN A 150 8.81 -14.42 -9.58
CA ASN A 150 8.03 -15.63 -9.74
C ASN A 150 8.55 -16.78 -8.85
N ALA A 151 7.68 -17.34 -8.02
CA ALA A 151 7.96 -18.47 -7.13
C ALA A 151 7.63 -19.84 -7.76
N ARG A 152 7.14 -19.90 -9.00
CA ARG A 152 6.73 -21.15 -9.65
C ARG A 152 7.86 -22.20 -9.67
N GLY A 153 7.56 -23.38 -9.15
CA GLY A 153 8.49 -24.52 -9.12
C GLY A 153 9.68 -24.34 -8.16
N LYS A 154 9.75 -23.24 -7.40
CA LYS A 154 10.83 -22.96 -6.45
C LYS A 154 10.51 -23.49 -5.05
N ASN A 155 11.56 -23.79 -4.29
CA ASN A 155 11.46 -23.97 -2.85
C ASN A 155 11.60 -22.59 -2.21
N VAL A 156 10.58 -22.17 -1.46
CA VAL A 156 10.48 -20.82 -0.89
C VAL A 156 10.65 -20.89 0.63
N ILE A 157 11.47 -20.02 1.17
CA ILE A 157 11.59 -19.81 2.61
C ILE A 157 11.05 -18.40 2.91
N VAL A 158 10.11 -18.31 3.85
CA VAL A 158 9.58 -17.06 4.36
C VAL A 158 10.12 -16.87 5.78
N ILE A 159 10.75 -15.73 6.03
CA ILE A 159 11.28 -15.38 7.36
C ILE A 159 10.37 -14.32 7.96
N GLY A 160 9.61 -14.69 8.97
CA GLY A 160 8.59 -13.88 9.64
C GLY A 160 7.19 -14.47 9.53
N GLY A 161 6.50 -14.63 10.67
CA GLY A 161 5.19 -15.29 10.78
C GLY A 161 3.99 -14.35 10.89
N GLY A 162 4.20 -13.04 10.81
CA GLY A 162 3.11 -12.06 10.86
C GLY A 162 2.28 -12.02 9.56
N ASP A 163 1.33 -11.08 9.48
CA ASP A 163 0.42 -10.93 8.33
C ASP A 163 1.15 -10.83 6.99
N THR A 164 2.26 -10.08 6.93
CA THR A 164 3.08 -9.96 5.72
C THR A 164 3.71 -11.30 5.33
N GLY A 165 4.17 -12.09 6.30
CA GLY A 165 4.68 -13.45 6.05
C GLY A 165 3.59 -14.35 5.48
N ASN A 166 2.40 -14.34 6.05
CA ASN A 166 1.24 -15.08 5.54
C ASN A 166 0.86 -14.65 4.13
N ASP A 167 0.96 -13.38 3.80
CA ASP A 167 0.72 -12.86 2.46
C ASP A 167 1.75 -13.40 1.45
N CYS A 168 3.02 -13.46 1.85
CA CYS A 168 4.08 -14.07 1.04
C CYS A 168 3.86 -15.56 0.82
N ILE A 169 3.48 -16.31 1.87
CA ILE A 169 3.15 -17.74 1.79
C ILE A 169 2.01 -17.94 0.80
N GLY A 170 0.89 -17.26 1.01
CA GLY A 170 -0.30 -17.39 0.16
C GLY A 170 -0.04 -16.98 -1.30
N THR A 171 0.81 -16.02 -1.54
CA THR A 171 1.24 -15.59 -2.87
C THR A 171 2.15 -16.62 -3.52
N ALA A 172 3.14 -17.14 -2.80
CA ALA A 172 4.06 -18.17 -3.31
C ALA A 172 3.32 -19.45 -3.69
N VAL A 173 2.35 -19.90 -2.88
CA VAL A 173 1.50 -21.05 -3.18
C VAL A 173 0.71 -20.82 -4.47
N ARG A 174 0.13 -19.62 -4.67
CA ARG A 174 -0.61 -19.27 -5.89
C ARG A 174 0.26 -19.15 -7.13
N HIS A 175 1.53 -18.82 -6.96
CA HIS A 175 2.51 -18.90 -8.05
C HIS A 175 2.84 -20.35 -8.45
N GLY A 176 2.48 -21.36 -7.64
CA GLY A 176 2.85 -22.75 -7.85
C GLY A 176 4.26 -23.07 -7.33
N ALA A 177 4.63 -22.55 -6.18
CA ALA A 177 5.86 -22.93 -5.49
C ALA A 177 5.87 -24.44 -5.21
N LYS A 178 7.05 -25.08 -5.33
CA LYS A 178 7.24 -26.51 -5.07
C LYS A 178 7.11 -26.81 -3.57
N SER A 179 7.63 -25.94 -2.74
CA SER A 179 7.50 -26.00 -1.28
C SER A 179 7.57 -24.60 -0.69
N VAL A 180 6.92 -24.40 0.45
CA VAL A 180 7.02 -23.16 1.23
C VAL A 180 7.28 -23.52 2.69
N VAL A 181 8.35 -22.96 3.27
CA VAL A 181 8.71 -23.12 4.68
C VAL A 181 8.70 -21.74 5.33
N ASN A 182 8.11 -21.64 6.50
CA ASN A 182 8.10 -20.40 7.28
C ASN A 182 8.97 -20.52 8.53
N PHE A 183 9.84 -19.55 8.74
CA PHE A 183 10.61 -19.40 9.98
C PHE A 183 10.10 -18.18 10.72
N GLU A 184 9.60 -18.39 11.93
CA GLU A 184 9.16 -17.33 12.81
C GLU A 184 10.08 -17.25 14.05
N PRO A 185 10.80 -16.14 14.26
CA PRO A 185 11.66 -15.96 15.41
C PRO A 185 10.84 -15.51 16.64
N VAL A 186 9.88 -16.33 17.10
CA VAL A 186 9.09 -16.07 18.31
C VAL A 186 9.48 -17.01 19.44
N SER A 187 9.30 -16.55 20.68
CA SER A 187 9.46 -17.40 21.85
C SER A 187 8.37 -18.49 21.87
N TYR A 188 8.70 -19.67 22.37
CA TYR A 188 7.85 -20.87 22.45
C TYR A 188 6.44 -20.62 23.04
N THR A 189 6.25 -19.58 23.81
CA THR A 189 4.95 -19.18 24.38
C THR A 189 3.94 -18.66 23.35
N HIS A 190 4.38 -18.19 22.19
CA HIS A 190 3.50 -17.69 21.12
C HIS A 190 2.95 -18.81 20.23
N LEU A 191 3.70 -19.91 20.06
CA LEU A 191 3.28 -21.06 19.23
C LEU A 191 2.06 -21.78 19.81
N ARG A 192 1.89 -21.81 21.14
CA ARG A 192 0.75 -22.44 21.79
C ARG A 192 -0.59 -21.76 21.57
N ALA A 193 -0.61 -20.48 21.19
CA ALA A 193 -1.86 -19.75 20.94
C ALA A 193 -2.48 -20.06 19.56
N HIS A 194 -1.69 -20.57 18.62
CA HIS A 194 -2.14 -20.91 17.26
C HIS A 194 -2.41 -22.40 17.03
N GLU A 195 -2.01 -23.27 17.94
CA GLU A 195 -2.25 -24.73 17.84
C GLU A 195 -3.64 -25.16 18.35
N THR A 196 -4.50 -24.25 18.79
CA THR A 196 -5.82 -24.53 19.36
C THR A 196 -6.99 -24.08 18.50
N LEU A 197 -6.79 -23.95 17.18
CA LEU A 197 -7.89 -23.68 16.23
C LEU A 197 -8.03 -24.81 15.24
#